data_5052c45efe917d89ed2717795c912a2a
#
_entry.id   5052c45efe917d89ed2717795c912a2a
#
_cell.length_a   1.000
_cell.length_b   1.000
_cell.length_c   1.000
_cell.angle_alpha   90.00
_cell.angle_beta   90.00
_cell.angle_gamma   90.00
#
_symmetry.space_group_name_H-M   'P 1'
#
loop_
_entity.id
_entity.type
_entity.pdbx_description
1 polymer ?
#
loop_
_entity_poly.entity_id
_entity_poly.type
_entity_poly.pdbx_seq_one_letter_code
_entity_poly.pdbx_strand_id
1 'polypeptide(L)'
;QRQYAAYREEIDTRMRRVLEHTRFVMGPEIEELEHILASRIGVTHAITTASGTSSLELSLRALKIGPGDEVIVPAFTFVASAEVIRLVGATPVFVDIQRNSFNIDPTAFDDAVTARTKAVIAVDLYGQMADYKQLNTLAAVHQITVIEDAAQSFGATQHELSSGAAAHVGTTSFFPTKTLSCFGDGGALFTNDDAVAERVRALRTHGGQGFDHQHIGTNARFDTIQAAVLIAKLPHFNDEILIRQQIAGRYSEALGDVCRVPSPTPGNTHVFTPYTVRLNNRDRVCALLRERGIPVAIYYPRCLHEQPAYSAYATSKSFS
;
A
#
# COMPACT_ATOMS: atom_id res chain seq x y z
N GLN A 1 -8.01 -3.59 20.74
CA GLN A 1 -7.85 -3.89 22.17
C GLN A 1 -6.87 -5.03 22.42
N ARG A 2 -7.00 -6.20 21.77
CA ARG A 2 -6.16 -7.38 22.03
C ARG A 2 -4.68 -7.13 21.73
N GLN A 3 -4.35 -6.50 20.61
CA GLN A 3 -2.96 -6.22 20.22
C GLN A 3 -2.31 -5.22 21.19
N TYR A 4 -3.01 -4.14 21.59
CA TYR A 4 -2.49 -3.21 22.60
C TYR A 4 -2.26 -3.90 23.94
N ALA A 5 -3.18 -4.77 24.38
CA ALA A 5 -3.01 -5.51 25.63
C ALA A 5 -1.79 -6.44 25.60
N ALA A 6 -1.48 -7.03 24.44
CA ALA A 6 -0.32 -7.92 24.27
C ALA A 6 1.03 -7.18 24.37
N TYR A 7 1.12 -5.95 23.86
CA TYR A 7 2.39 -5.18 23.76
C TYR A 7 2.35 -3.88 24.55
N ARG A 8 1.51 -3.82 25.59
CA ARG A 8 1.21 -2.60 26.33
C ARG A 8 2.45 -1.96 26.95
N GLU A 9 3.29 -2.76 27.59
CA GLU A 9 4.46 -2.26 28.31
C GLU A 9 5.46 -1.60 27.36
N GLU A 10 5.75 -2.24 26.22
CA GLU A 10 6.67 -1.71 25.22
C GLU A 10 6.10 -0.43 24.57
N ILE A 11 4.82 -0.45 24.21
CA ILE A 11 4.14 0.71 23.62
C ILE A 11 4.12 1.88 24.58
N ASP A 12 3.66 1.67 25.82
CA ASP A 12 3.55 2.73 26.82
C ASP A 12 4.94 3.31 27.18
N THR A 13 5.96 2.44 27.23
CA THR A 13 7.34 2.87 27.49
C THR A 13 7.87 3.76 26.36
N ARG A 14 7.68 3.36 25.10
CA ARG A 14 8.11 4.15 23.93
C ARG A 14 7.35 5.48 23.85
N MET A 15 6.04 5.47 24.03
CA MET A 15 5.21 6.69 24.04
C MET A 15 5.61 7.66 25.16
N ARG A 16 5.92 7.15 26.35
CA ARG A 16 6.38 7.98 27.48
C ARG A 16 7.68 8.71 27.16
N ARG A 17 8.64 8.07 26.50
CA ARG A 17 9.89 8.73 26.03
C ARG A 17 9.60 9.92 25.14
N VAL A 18 8.63 9.79 24.19
CA VAL A 18 8.22 10.90 23.33
C VAL A 18 7.62 12.05 24.14
N LEU A 19 6.80 11.74 25.15
CA LEU A 19 6.23 12.76 26.04
C LEU A 19 7.31 13.46 26.89
N GLU A 20 8.34 12.74 27.34
CA GLU A 20 9.46 13.28 28.13
C GLU A 20 10.32 14.25 27.32
N HIS A 21 10.70 13.92 26.07
CA HIS A 21 11.52 14.81 25.24
C HIS A 21 10.72 15.83 24.44
N THR A 22 9.40 15.72 24.35
CA THR A 22 8.45 16.67 23.73
C THR A 22 8.64 16.95 22.23
N ARG A 23 9.47 16.17 21.51
CA ARG A 23 9.67 16.31 20.05
C ARG A 23 8.60 15.51 19.30
N PHE A 24 7.38 16.04 19.26
CA PHE A 24 6.21 15.34 18.72
C PHE A 24 6.19 15.22 17.19
N VAL A 25 6.94 16.06 16.50
CA VAL A 25 7.03 16.07 15.04
C VAL A 25 8.49 15.93 14.62
N MET A 26 8.80 14.97 13.76
CA MET A 26 10.16 14.68 13.29
C MET A 26 11.16 14.48 14.44
N GLY A 27 10.73 13.78 15.50
CA GLY A 27 11.58 13.38 16.64
C GLY A 27 12.50 12.20 16.27
N PRO A 28 13.36 11.77 17.21
CA PRO A 28 14.37 10.74 16.97
C PRO A 28 13.76 9.38 16.57
N GLU A 29 12.53 9.07 17.01
CA GLU A 29 11.84 7.83 16.64
C GLU A 29 11.50 7.76 15.15
N ILE A 30 11.43 8.90 14.45
CA ILE A 30 11.22 8.92 13.00
C ILE A 30 12.45 8.34 12.30
N GLU A 31 13.64 8.79 12.64
CA GLU A 31 14.90 8.30 12.06
C GLU A 31 15.14 6.83 12.44
N GLU A 32 14.90 6.47 13.72
CA GLU A 32 14.99 5.08 14.19
C GLU A 32 14.06 4.17 13.38
N LEU A 33 12.80 4.56 13.21
CA LEU A 33 11.82 3.80 12.44
C LEU A 33 12.20 3.67 10.96
N GLU A 34 12.59 4.77 10.31
CA GLU A 34 13.01 4.78 8.91
C GLU A 34 14.20 3.84 8.67
N HIS A 35 15.18 3.82 9.59
CA HIS A 35 16.31 2.90 9.53
C HIS A 35 15.87 1.42 9.68
N ILE A 36 15.02 1.11 10.66
CA ILE A 36 14.51 -0.25 10.86
C ILE A 36 13.72 -0.73 9.63
N LEU A 37 12.86 0.13 9.08
CA LEU A 37 12.06 -0.19 7.91
C LEU A 37 12.94 -0.42 6.67
N ALA A 38 13.91 0.45 6.41
CA ALA A 38 14.84 0.31 5.27
C ALA A 38 15.62 -1.02 5.35
N SER A 39 16.17 -1.32 6.52
CA SER A 39 16.87 -2.58 6.76
C SER A 39 15.97 -3.80 6.58
N ARG A 40 14.74 -3.74 7.10
CA ARG A 40 13.77 -4.83 7.02
C ARG A 40 13.33 -5.13 5.59
N ILE A 41 13.09 -4.09 4.80
CA ILE A 41 12.64 -4.19 3.41
C ILE A 41 13.81 -4.55 2.47
N GLY A 42 15.03 -4.16 2.83
CA GLY A 42 16.22 -4.36 2.00
C GLY A 42 16.41 -3.25 0.97
N VAL A 43 16.09 -2.01 1.33
CA VAL A 43 16.26 -0.82 0.50
C VAL A 43 17.16 0.21 1.17
N THR A 44 17.69 1.16 0.38
CA THR A 44 18.55 2.23 0.89
C THR A 44 17.74 3.26 1.71
N HIS A 45 16.53 3.59 1.27
CA HIS A 45 15.73 4.64 1.88
C HIS A 45 14.33 4.17 2.24
N ALA A 46 13.94 4.42 3.48
CA ALA A 46 12.56 4.45 3.94
C ALA A 46 12.25 5.89 4.38
N ILE A 47 11.12 6.42 3.97
CA ILE A 47 10.68 7.77 4.33
C ILE A 47 9.24 7.66 4.85
N THR A 48 9.05 7.91 6.14
CA THR A 48 7.73 7.90 6.77
C THR A 48 6.89 9.09 6.33
N THR A 49 5.58 8.89 6.21
CA THR A 49 4.63 9.91 5.73
C THR A 49 3.35 9.88 6.56
N ALA A 50 2.51 10.91 6.41
CA ALA A 50 1.26 11.04 7.15
C ALA A 50 0.25 9.91 6.85
N SER A 51 0.32 9.28 5.67
CA SER A 51 -0.56 8.18 5.28
C SER A 51 0.00 7.43 4.06
N GLY A 52 -0.55 6.24 3.75
CA GLY A 52 -0.25 5.56 2.49
C GLY A 52 -0.65 6.39 1.26
N THR A 53 -1.76 7.13 1.33
CA THR A 53 -2.19 8.08 0.28
C THR A 53 -1.14 9.16 0.05
N SER A 54 -0.62 9.75 1.14
CA SER A 54 0.47 10.73 1.04
C SER A 54 1.75 10.13 0.46
N SER A 55 2.07 8.87 0.76
CA SER A 55 3.21 8.16 0.17
C SER A 55 3.08 8.06 -1.35
N LEU A 56 1.91 7.64 -1.85
CA LEU A 56 1.61 7.54 -3.28
C LEU A 56 1.65 8.92 -3.97
N GLU A 57 1.03 9.94 -3.37
CA GLU A 57 1.05 11.30 -3.92
C GLU A 57 2.47 11.85 -4.02
N LEU A 58 3.25 11.71 -2.95
CA LEU A 58 4.64 12.15 -2.92
C LEU A 58 5.52 11.38 -3.91
N SER A 59 5.24 10.09 -4.16
CA SER A 59 5.92 9.32 -5.21
C SER A 59 5.74 9.95 -6.58
N LEU A 60 4.48 10.24 -6.96
CA LEU A 60 4.16 10.86 -8.24
C LEU A 60 4.80 12.25 -8.39
N ARG A 61 4.73 13.09 -7.34
CA ARG A 61 5.37 14.41 -7.33
C ARG A 61 6.89 14.31 -7.41
N ALA A 62 7.52 13.38 -6.70
CA ALA A 62 8.96 13.18 -6.74
C ALA A 62 9.44 12.71 -8.12
N LEU A 63 8.65 11.92 -8.81
CA LEU A 63 8.85 11.48 -10.19
C LEU A 63 8.48 12.55 -11.23
N LYS A 64 8.02 13.74 -10.79
CA LYS A 64 7.60 14.87 -11.65
C LYS A 64 6.42 14.55 -12.57
N ILE A 65 5.57 13.62 -12.15
CA ILE A 65 4.35 13.25 -12.89
C ILE A 65 3.26 14.29 -12.60
N GLY A 66 2.57 14.76 -13.64
CA GLY A 66 1.60 15.83 -13.52
C GLY A 66 0.69 16.00 -14.73
N PRO A 67 0.17 17.22 -14.98
CA PRO A 67 -0.74 17.50 -16.09
C PRO A 67 -0.17 17.10 -17.45
N GLY A 68 -0.95 16.35 -18.24
CA GLY A 68 -0.56 15.83 -19.53
C GLY A 68 -0.02 14.39 -19.48
N ASP A 69 0.42 13.91 -18.33
CA ASP A 69 0.89 12.55 -18.14
C ASP A 69 -0.27 11.58 -17.86
N GLU A 70 -0.05 10.33 -18.19
CA GLU A 70 -0.94 9.20 -17.87
C GLU A 70 -0.26 8.27 -16.87
N VAL A 71 -1.06 7.77 -15.91
CA VAL A 71 -0.64 6.74 -14.96
C VAL A 71 -1.61 5.59 -15.03
N ILE A 72 -1.09 4.40 -15.34
CA ILE A 72 -1.89 3.16 -15.39
C ILE A 72 -2.15 2.68 -13.95
N VAL A 73 -3.38 2.23 -13.68
CA VAL A 73 -3.81 1.77 -12.36
C VAL A 73 -4.89 0.69 -12.51
N PRO A 74 -4.92 -0.37 -11.68
CA PRO A 74 -5.99 -1.34 -11.73
C PRO A 74 -7.34 -0.70 -11.46
N ALA A 75 -8.37 -1.10 -12.20
CA ALA A 75 -9.73 -0.63 -12.02
C ALA A 75 -10.36 -1.13 -10.71
N PHE A 76 -9.88 -2.26 -10.21
CA PHE A 76 -10.36 -2.88 -8.97
C PHE A 76 -9.31 -2.75 -7.86
N THR A 77 -9.37 -1.67 -7.12
CA THR A 77 -8.51 -1.37 -5.97
C THR A 77 -9.16 -0.37 -5.01
N PHE A 78 -8.46 0.00 -3.94
CA PHE A 78 -8.86 1.11 -3.08
C PHE A 78 -8.68 2.44 -3.81
N VAL A 79 -9.59 3.38 -3.52
CA VAL A 79 -9.68 4.65 -4.26
C VAL A 79 -8.39 5.48 -4.26
N ALA A 80 -7.59 5.41 -3.18
CA ALA A 80 -6.37 6.21 -3.04
C ALA A 80 -5.40 6.02 -4.21
N SER A 81 -5.26 4.78 -4.75
CA SER A 81 -4.33 4.50 -5.85
C SER A 81 -4.67 5.29 -7.13
N ALA A 82 -5.95 5.61 -7.38
CA ALA A 82 -6.37 6.44 -8.51
C ALA A 82 -6.54 7.92 -8.14
N GLU A 83 -6.94 8.19 -6.89
CA GLU A 83 -7.14 9.56 -6.39
C GLU A 83 -5.88 10.40 -6.48
N VAL A 84 -4.74 9.85 -6.05
CA VAL A 84 -3.46 10.55 -6.08
C VAL A 84 -3.02 10.96 -7.49
N ILE A 85 -3.39 10.17 -8.51
CA ILE A 85 -3.14 10.51 -9.92
C ILE A 85 -3.85 11.81 -10.28
N ARG A 86 -5.11 11.94 -9.83
CA ARG A 86 -5.89 13.18 -10.07
C ARG A 86 -5.39 14.35 -9.24
N LEU A 87 -4.96 14.11 -8.01
CA LEU A 87 -4.43 15.16 -7.14
C LEU A 87 -3.16 15.81 -7.72
N VAL A 88 -2.32 15.06 -8.42
CA VAL A 88 -1.16 15.63 -9.13
C VAL A 88 -1.49 16.19 -10.52
N GLY A 89 -2.76 16.09 -10.97
CA GLY A 89 -3.20 16.60 -12.27
C GLY A 89 -3.01 15.64 -13.45
N ALA A 90 -2.47 14.44 -13.21
CA ALA A 90 -2.30 13.41 -14.24
C ALA A 90 -3.63 12.69 -14.55
N THR A 91 -3.64 11.89 -15.59
CA THR A 91 -4.81 11.13 -16.05
C THR A 91 -4.68 9.66 -15.65
N PRO A 92 -5.64 9.10 -14.87
CA PRO A 92 -5.66 7.67 -14.60
C PRO A 92 -6.10 6.88 -15.84
N VAL A 93 -5.37 5.83 -16.17
CA VAL A 93 -5.72 4.86 -17.20
C VAL A 93 -6.03 3.55 -16.50
N PHE A 94 -7.32 3.20 -16.46
CA PHE A 94 -7.78 1.99 -15.79
C PHE A 94 -7.54 0.75 -16.64
N VAL A 95 -7.02 -0.30 -15.99
CA VAL A 95 -6.79 -1.62 -16.60
C VAL A 95 -7.39 -2.72 -15.76
N ASP A 96 -7.57 -3.90 -16.36
CA ASP A 96 -8.13 -5.06 -15.66
C ASP A 96 -7.11 -5.73 -14.74
N ILE A 97 -7.61 -6.61 -13.92
CA ILE A 97 -6.88 -7.42 -12.95
C ILE A 97 -6.90 -8.90 -13.33
N GLN A 98 -5.96 -9.65 -12.82
CA GLN A 98 -5.99 -11.11 -12.88
C GLN A 98 -7.04 -11.66 -11.93
N ARG A 99 -7.91 -12.54 -12.41
CA ARG A 99 -9.04 -13.11 -11.65
C ARG A 99 -8.64 -13.87 -10.38
N ASN A 100 -7.45 -14.43 -10.31
CA ASN A 100 -7.04 -15.25 -9.18
C ASN A 100 -6.30 -14.46 -8.10
N SER A 101 -5.43 -13.54 -8.50
CA SER A 101 -4.62 -12.73 -7.58
C SER A 101 -5.32 -11.42 -7.20
N PHE A 102 -6.24 -10.91 -8.02
CA PHE A 102 -6.82 -9.56 -7.97
C PHE A 102 -5.81 -8.43 -8.18
N ASN A 103 -4.58 -8.76 -8.54
CA ASN A 103 -3.56 -7.80 -8.87
C ASN A 103 -3.61 -7.44 -10.35
N ILE A 104 -2.99 -6.32 -10.72
CA ILE A 104 -2.96 -5.83 -12.09
C ILE A 104 -2.59 -6.95 -13.09
N ASP A 105 -3.30 -7.04 -14.22
CA ASP A 105 -2.94 -7.92 -15.32
C ASP A 105 -1.80 -7.29 -16.13
N PRO A 106 -0.60 -7.91 -16.18
CA PRO A 106 0.51 -7.39 -16.95
C PRO A 106 0.22 -7.24 -18.44
N THR A 107 -0.63 -8.09 -19.03
CA THR A 107 -1.04 -7.96 -20.44
C THR A 107 -1.92 -6.74 -20.64
N ALA A 108 -2.88 -6.52 -19.72
CA ALA A 108 -3.73 -5.33 -19.78
C ALA A 108 -2.93 -4.03 -19.52
N PHE A 109 -1.87 -4.09 -18.72
CA PHE A 109 -0.92 -2.99 -18.56
C PHE A 109 -0.21 -2.68 -19.87
N ASP A 110 0.40 -3.68 -20.52
CA ASP A 110 1.15 -3.52 -21.76
C ASP A 110 0.28 -2.93 -22.89
N ASP A 111 -0.94 -3.45 -23.05
CA ASP A 111 -1.92 -2.99 -24.05
C ASP A 111 -2.41 -1.55 -23.84
N ALA A 112 -2.29 -1.03 -22.61
CA ALA A 112 -2.78 0.30 -22.25
C ALA A 112 -1.72 1.41 -22.37
N VAL A 113 -0.47 1.06 -22.65
CA VAL A 113 0.64 2.01 -22.76
C VAL A 113 0.46 2.97 -23.93
N THR A 114 0.65 4.24 -23.68
CA THR A 114 0.68 5.31 -24.69
C THR A 114 1.97 6.15 -24.57
N ALA A 115 2.20 7.06 -25.51
CA ALA A 115 3.32 8.00 -25.43
C ALA A 115 3.25 8.94 -24.19
N ARG A 116 2.08 9.09 -23.59
CA ARG A 116 1.86 9.90 -22.38
C ARG A 116 2.02 9.11 -21.07
N THR A 117 2.08 7.78 -21.14
CA THR A 117 2.22 6.94 -19.95
C THR A 117 3.60 7.15 -19.33
N LYS A 118 3.64 7.54 -18.03
CA LYS A 118 4.86 7.78 -17.26
C LYS A 118 5.07 6.79 -16.13
N ALA A 119 3.98 6.28 -15.56
CA ALA A 119 4.04 5.31 -14.49
C ALA A 119 2.89 4.30 -14.54
N VAL A 120 3.08 3.21 -13.82
CA VAL A 120 2.03 2.29 -13.40
C VAL A 120 2.04 2.18 -11.87
N ILE A 121 0.88 2.29 -11.24
CA ILE A 121 0.69 1.95 -9.84
C ILE A 121 0.16 0.52 -9.77
N ALA A 122 1.01 -0.41 -9.39
CA ALA A 122 0.64 -1.80 -9.16
C ALA A 122 0.24 -1.97 -7.69
N VAL A 123 -0.96 -2.48 -7.46
CA VAL A 123 -1.50 -2.66 -6.10
C VAL A 123 -1.44 -4.12 -5.71
N ASP A 124 -0.85 -4.39 -4.56
CA ASP A 124 -0.75 -5.71 -3.93
C ASP A 124 -2.01 -6.01 -3.13
N LEU A 125 -3.11 -6.26 -3.85
CA LEU A 125 -4.42 -6.33 -3.24
C LEU A 125 -4.55 -7.58 -2.33
N TYR A 126 -5.23 -7.41 -1.21
CA TYR A 126 -5.55 -8.43 -0.19
C TYR A 126 -4.36 -9.09 0.50
N GLY A 127 -3.12 -8.74 0.13
CA GLY A 127 -1.95 -9.19 0.90
C GLY A 127 -0.99 -10.11 0.18
N GLN A 128 -1.00 -10.16 -1.14
CA GLN A 128 0.06 -10.76 -1.95
C GLN A 128 0.55 -9.80 -3.03
N MET A 129 1.82 -9.90 -3.35
CA MET A 129 2.48 -9.04 -4.33
C MET A 129 2.01 -9.34 -5.75
N ALA A 130 1.93 -8.30 -6.59
CA ALA A 130 1.71 -8.42 -8.03
C ALA A 130 2.91 -9.11 -8.72
N ASP A 131 2.79 -9.48 -9.98
CA ASP A 131 3.91 -10.06 -10.75
C ASP A 131 4.92 -8.96 -11.15
N TYR A 132 5.72 -8.52 -10.17
CA TYR A 132 6.72 -7.47 -10.39
C TYR A 132 7.82 -7.89 -11.37
N LYS A 133 8.10 -9.18 -11.52
CA LYS A 133 9.06 -9.64 -12.52
C LYS A 133 8.57 -9.30 -13.93
N GLN A 134 7.31 -9.59 -14.22
CA GLN A 134 6.73 -9.30 -15.53
C GLN A 134 6.47 -7.80 -15.70
N LEU A 135 5.92 -7.12 -14.67
CA LEU A 135 5.66 -5.68 -14.72
C LEU A 135 6.93 -4.86 -14.96
N ASN A 136 8.01 -5.13 -14.23
CA ASN A 136 9.27 -4.43 -14.39
C ASN A 136 9.90 -4.68 -15.76
N THR A 137 9.76 -5.92 -16.31
CA THR A 137 10.24 -6.24 -17.67
C THR A 137 9.51 -5.41 -18.72
N LEU A 138 8.19 -5.36 -18.68
CA LEU A 138 7.38 -4.58 -19.61
C LEU A 138 7.60 -3.08 -19.43
N ALA A 139 7.64 -2.60 -18.20
CA ALA A 139 7.89 -1.20 -17.88
C ALA A 139 9.25 -0.72 -18.41
N ALA A 140 10.29 -1.56 -18.34
CA ALA A 140 11.61 -1.25 -18.89
C ALA A 140 11.59 -1.08 -20.42
N VAL A 141 10.82 -1.92 -21.15
CA VAL A 141 10.65 -1.78 -22.60
C VAL A 141 10.04 -0.43 -22.96
N HIS A 142 9.08 0.02 -22.18
CA HIS A 142 8.36 1.28 -22.43
C HIS A 142 8.95 2.50 -21.71
N GLN A 143 10.02 2.33 -20.92
CA GLN A 143 10.62 3.39 -20.11
C GLN A 143 9.62 4.02 -19.11
N ILE A 144 8.77 3.19 -18.52
CA ILE A 144 7.73 3.56 -17.55
C ILE A 144 8.21 3.21 -16.13
N THR A 145 7.89 4.06 -15.15
CA THR A 145 8.21 3.80 -13.75
C THR A 145 7.14 2.94 -13.10
N VAL A 146 7.54 1.86 -12.42
CA VAL A 146 6.65 1.05 -11.59
C VAL A 146 6.64 1.60 -10.17
N ILE A 147 5.44 1.84 -9.64
CA ILE A 147 5.18 2.21 -8.24
C ILE A 147 4.39 1.05 -7.61
N GLU A 148 4.90 0.51 -6.52
CA GLU A 148 4.25 -0.54 -5.73
C GLU A 148 3.38 0.09 -4.64
N ASP A 149 2.08 -0.19 -4.67
CA ASP A 149 1.17 0.10 -3.56
C ASP A 149 1.06 -1.16 -2.66
N ALA A 150 1.96 -1.25 -1.69
CA ALA A 150 2.04 -2.32 -0.71
C ALA A 150 1.18 -2.07 0.55
N ALA A 151 0.18 -1.20 0.47
CA ALA A 151 -0.66 -0.87 1.64
C ALA A 151 -1.44 -2.06 2.20
N GLN A 152 -1.57 -3.16 1.46
CA GLN A 152 -2.22 -4.38 1.93
C GLN A 152 -1.27 -5.58 2.02
N SER A 153 -0.04 -5.48 1.52
CA SER A 153 0.90 -6.59 1.42
C SER A 153 2.13 -6.47 2.33
N PHE A 154 2.27 -5.39 3.09
CA PHE A 154 3.45 -5.19 3.93
C PHE A 154 3.74 -6.41 4.81
N GLY A 155 4.94 -6.99 4.62
CA GLY A 155 5.35 -8.25 5.22
C GLY A 155 5.17 -9.49 4.32
N ALA A 156 4.56 -9.36 3.13
CA ALA A 156 4.59 -10.39 2.11
C ALA A 156 5.94 -10.40 1.38
N THR A 157 6.21 -11.50 0.68
CA THR A 157 7.39 -11.67 -0.17
C THR A 157 7.00 -12.25 -1.52
N GLN A 158 7.72 -11.89 -2.56
CA GLN A 158 7.70 -12.54 -3.88
C GLN A 158 9.09 -13.10 -4.16
N HIS A 159 9.22 -14.43 -4.13
CA HIS A 159 10.52 -15.10 -4.07
C HIS A 159 11.34 -14.58 -2.88
N GLU A 160 12.43 -13.85 -3.14
CA GLU A 160 13.30 -13.27 -2.10
C GLU A 160 13.06 -11.76 -1.89
N LEU A 161 12.21 -11.13 -2.70
CA LEU A 161 11.91 -9.70 -2.61
C LEU A 161 10.84 -9.44 -1.54
N SER A 162 11.09 -8.47 -0.67
CA SER A 162 10.10 -7.98 0.28
C SER A 162 9.10 -7.05 -0.39
N SER A 163 7.84 -7.13 0.03
CA SER A 163 6.84 -6.11 -0.33
C SER A 163 7.31 -4.73 0.12
N GLY A 164 7.27 -3.77 -0.81
CA GLY A 164 7.87 -2.44 -0.70
C GLY A 164 9.21 -2.27 -1.40
N ALA A 165 9.87 -3.37 -1.84
CA ALA A 165 11.14 -3.33 -2.54
C ALA A 165 11.08 -3.81 -4.00
N ALA A 166 9.91 -4.19 -4.48
CA ALA A 166 9.78 -4.87 -5.76
C ALA A 166 9.73 -3.91 -6.98
N ALA A 167 9.56 -2.61 -6.74
CA ALA A 167 9.44 -1.58 -7.76
C ALA A 167 10.48 -0.46 -7.58
N HIS A 168 10.49 0.52 -8.50
CA HIS A 168 11.34 1.70 -8.36
C HIS A 168 11.02 2.51 -7.10
N VAL A 169 9.73 2.62 -6.79
CA VAL A 169 9.21 3.19 -5.54
C VAL A 169 8.18 2.25 -4.96
N GLY A 170 8.35 1.84 -3.70
CA GLY A 170 7.36 1.13 -2.92
C GLY A 170 6.65 2.08 -1.95
N THR A 171 5.38 1.83 -1.66
CA THR A 171 4.62 2.60 -0.66
C THR A 171 3.83 1.68 0.25
N THR A 172 3.60 2.08 1.49
CA THR A 172 2.73 1.32 2.40
C THR A 172 1.92 2.23 3.31
N SER A 173 0.96 1.64 4.00
CA SER A 173 0.09 2.30 4.97
C SER A 173 0.21 1.63 6.33
N PHE A 174 0.23 2.46 7.38
CA PHE A 174 0.18 2.02 8.77
C PHE A 174 -1.17 2.30 9.44
N PHE A 175 -2.23 2.51 8.65
CA PHE A 175 -3.59 2.67 9.16
C PHE A 175 -3.98 1.48 10.07
N PRO A 176 -4.82 1.68 11.11
CA PRO A 176 -5.09 0.68 12.16
C PRO A 176 -5.54 -0.71 11.71
N THR A 177 -6.06 -0.86 10.49
CA THR A 177 -6.47 -2.17 9.95
C THR A 177 -5.36 -2.91 9.18
N LYS A 178 -4.20 -2.29 8.98
CA LYS A 178 -3.09 -2.86 8.21
C LYS A 178 -2.31 -3.89 9.02
N THR A 179 -1.50 -4.70 8.32
CA THR A 179 -0.66 -5.74 8.95
C THR A 179 0.24 -5.18 10.03
N LEU A 180 1.04 -4.18 9.71
CA LEU A 180 1.73 -3.33 10.67
C LEU A 180 0.98 -2.00 10.76
N SER A 181 0.54 -1.63 11.95
CA SER A 181 -0.36 -0.48 12.13
C SER A 181 0.01 0.38 13.34
N CYS A 182 -0.09 1.69 13.18
CA CYS A 182 0.00 2.65 14.28
C CYS A 182 -1.38 2.91 14.93
N PHE A 183 -1.48 3.91 15.80
CA PHE A 183 -2.73 4.26 16.49
C PHE A 183 -3.41 5.50 15.85
N GLY A 184 -3.29 5.63 14.55
CA GLY A 184 -3.84 6.69 13.74
C GLY A 184 -3.45 6.49 12.29
N ASP A 185 -3.34 7.57 11.52
CA ASP A 185 -2.84 7.52 10.16
C ASP A 185 -1.32 7.43 10.13
N GLY A 186 -0.81 6.81 9.07
CA GLY A 186 0.61 6.69 8.79
C GLY A 186 0.88 5.94 7.51
N GLY A 187 2.08 6.13 6.99
CA GLY A 187 2.58 5.43 5.82
C GLY A 187 4.10 5.54 5.70
N ALA A 188 4.63 4.90 4.69
CA ALA A 188 6.03 5.03 4.31
C ALA A 188 6.21 4.83 2.80
N LEU A 189 7.29 5.41 2.29
CA LEU A 189 7.81 5.24 0.94
C LEU A 189 9.18 4.59 1.02
N PHE A 190 9.47 3.71 0.08
CA PHE A 190 10.70 2.93 -0.02
C PHE A 190 11.32 3.11 -1.40
N THR A 191 12.63 3.31 -1.47
CA THR A 191 13.35 3.41 -2.75
C THR A 191 14.85 3.23 -2.56
N ASN A 192 15.53 2.85 -3.64
CA ASN A 192 16.99 2.85 -3.74
C ASN A 192 17.53 4.07 -4.51
N ASP A 193 16.64 4.96 -4.98
CA ASP A 193 17.00 6.17 -5.74
C ASP A 193 17.18 7.35 -4.78
N ASP A 194 18.44 7.82 -4.65
CA ASP A 194 18.80 8.94 -3.77
C ASP A 194 18.07 10.23 -4.15
N ALA A 195 17.88 10.50 -5.45
CA ALA A 195 17.23 11.73 -5.91
C ALA A 195 15.72 11.71 -5.62
N VAL A 196 15.07 10.55 -5.74
CA VAL A 196 13.66 10.37 -5.32
C VAL A 196 13.55 10.56 -3.81
N ALA A 197 14.43 9.92 -3.03
CA ALA A 197 14.40 10.00 -1.57
C ALA A 197 14.58 11.44 -1.06
N GLU A 198 15.57 12.17 -1.60
CA GLU A 198 15.81 13.57 -1.24
C GLU A 198 14.58 14.45 -1.55
N ARG A 199 14.02 14.29 -2.75
CA ARG A 199 12.85 15.06 -3.16
C ARG A 199 11.61 14.74 -2.31
N VAL A 200 11.37 13.48 -1.96
CA VAL A 200 10.27 13.07 -1.07
C VAL A 200 10.43 13.68 0.32
N ARG A 201 11.65 13.68 0.88
CA ARG A 201 11.93 14.34 2.18
C ARG A 201 11.65 15.84 2.15
N ALA A 202 12.03 16.52 1.07
CA ALA A 202 11.72 17.94 0.89
C ALA A 202 10.20 18.15 0.75
N LEU A 203 9.54 17.44 -0.16
CA LEU A 203 8.11 17.56 -0.43
C LEU A 203 7.24 17.26 0.80
N ARG A 204 7.63 16.28 1.63
CA ARG A 204 6.97 15.92 2.89
C ARG A 204 6.90 17.07 3.89
N THR A 205 7.86 18.00 3.82
CA THR A 205 8.02 19.12 4.74
C THR A 205 7.92 20.48 4.01
N HIS A 206 6.84 20.67 3.27
CA HIS A 206 6.54 21.92 2.54
C HIS A 206 7.53 22.28 1.42
N GLY A 207 8.33 21.32 0.92
CA GLY A 207 9.18 21.50 -0.25
C GLY A 207 10.56 22.06 0.01
N GLY A 208 11.02 22.10 1.27
CA GLY A 208 12.35 22.62 1.61
C GLY A 208 12.76 22.33 3.04
N GLN A 209 13.81 23.00 3.49
CA GLN A 209 14.30 22.98 4.87
C GLN A 209 14.24 24.39 5.47
N GLY A 210 13.74 24.49 6.72
CA GLY A 210 13.61 25.78 7.42
C GLY A 210 12.69 26.74 6.67
N PHE A 211 13.23 27.86 6.21
CA PHE A 211 12.51 28.90 5.44
C PHE A 211 12.88 28.92 3.95
N ASP A 212 13.68 27.97 3.48
CA ASP A 212 14.04 27.85 2.06
C ASP A 212 13.21 26.72 1.42
N HIS A 213 12.26 27.10 0.56
CA HIS A 213 11.32 26.22 -0.11
C HIS A 213 11.61 26.15 -1.61
N GLN A 214 12.35 25.12 -2.03
CA GLN A 214 12.73 24.93 -3.45
C GLN A 214 11.63 24.25 -4.27
N HIS A 215 10.64 23.64 -3.61
CA HIS A 215 9.52 22.92 -4.24
C HIS A 215 8.20 23.32 -3.60
N ILE A 216 7.11 23.17 -4.35
CA ILE A 216 5.76 23.20 -3.76
C ILE A 216 5.50 21.85 -3.10
N GLY A 217 5.63 21.81 -1.79
CA GLY A 217 5.44 20.61 -0.99
C GLY A 217 4.09 20.57 -0.28
N THR A 218 3.99 19.72 0.74
CA THR A 218 2.80 19.56 1.57
C THR A 218 3.19 19.23 3.02
N ASN A 219 2.24 19.28 3.93
CA ASN A 219 2.41 18.74 5.28
C ASN A 219 2.05 17.25 5.29
N ALA A 220 3.04 16.39 5.01
CA ALA A 220 2.87 14.95 5.01
C ALA A 220 3.84 14.25 5.97
N ARG A 221 4.20 14.90 7.06
CA ARG A 221 5.08 14.35 8.11
C ARG A 221 4.38 13.24 8.88
N PHE A 222 5.17 12.33 9.43
CA PHE A 222 4.69 11.30 10.33
C PHE A 222 4.92 11.74 11.79
N ASP A 223 3.95 11.50 12.66
CA ASP A 223 4.02 11.90 14.06
C ASP A 223 4.94 10.97 14.86
N THR A 224 5.78 11.55 15.72
CA THR A 224 6.75 10.81 16.53
C THR A 224 6.09 9.77 17.45
N ILE A 225 4.92 10.09 18.00
CA ILE A 225 4.14 9.15 18.84
C ILE A 225 3.74 7.91 18.04
N GLN A 226 3.33 8.07 16.79
CA GLN A 226 2.95 6.95 15.92
C GLN A 226 4.17 6.10 15.54
N ALA A 227 5.33 6.73 15.34
CA ALA A 227 6.59 6.00 15.12
C ALA A 227 6.96 5.15 16.34
N ALA A 228 6.84 5.69 17.54
CA ALA A 228 7.07 4.96 18.80
C ALA A 228 6.19 3.70 18.92
N VAL A 229 4.92 3.78 18.51
CA VAL A 229 4.00 2.63 18.47
C VAL A 229 4.48 1.56 17.49
N LEU A 230 4.90 1.96 16.29
CA LEU A 230 5.39 1.01 15.27
C LEU A 230 6.67 0.33 15.72
N ILE A 231 7.62 1.07 16.29
CA ILE A 231 8.89 0.52 16.79
C ILE A 231 8.64 -0.53 17.88
N ALA A 232 7.71 -0.29 18.79
CA ALA A 232 7.33 -1.25 19.81
C ALA A 232 6.70 -2.54 19.24
N LYS A 233 5.97 -2.45 18.11
CA LYS A 233 5.28 -3.59 17.49
C LYS A 233 6.15 -4.40 16.52
N LEU A 234 7.16 -3.78 15.92
CA LEU A 234 8.00 -4.40 14.89
C LEU A 234 8.71 -5.70 15.33
N PRO A 235 9.19 -5.87 16.58
CA PRO A 235 9.78 -7.12 17.03
C PRO A 235 8.83 -8.32 16.93
N HIS A 236 7.53 -8.09 17.11
CA HIS A 236 6.47 -9.13 17.11
C HIS A 236 5.82 -9.35 15.73
N PHE A 237 6.21 -8.56 14.73
CA PHE A 237 5.51 -8.49 13.46
C PHE A 237 5.54 -9.81 12.67
N ASN A 238 6.66 -10.53 12.68
CA ASN A 238 6.75 -11.81 11.97
C ASN A 238 5.82 -12.86 12.57
N ASP A 239 5.75 -12.92 13.91
CA ASP A 239 4.87 -13.86 14.61
C ASP A 239 3.39 -13.54 14.32
N GLU A 240 3.02 -12.25 14.24
CA GLU A 240 1.66 -11.86 13.85
C GLU A 240 1.32 -12.30 12.42
N ILE A 241 2.26 -12.21 11.47
CA ILE A 241 2.06 -12.72 10.10
C ILE A 241 1.87 -14.23 10.11
N LEU A 242 2.69 -14.99 10.83
CA LEU A 242 2.54 -16.44 10.94
C LEU A 242 1.18 -16.84 11.53
N ILE A 243 0.72 -16.16 12.57
CA ILE A 243 -0.61 -16.38 13.14
C ILE A 243 -1.72 -16.09 12.10
N ARG A 244 -1.61 -15.00 11.32
CA ARG A 244 -2.56 -14.70 10.25
C ARG A 244 -2.60 -15.80 9.19
N GLN A 245 -1.45 -16.32 8.79
CA GLN A 245 -1.35 -17.41 7.82
C GLN A 245 -1.98 -18.72 8.37
N GLN A 246 -1.76 -19.04 9.64
CA GLN A 246 -2.41 -20.20 10.29
C GLN A 246 -3.93 -20.04 10.34
N ILE A 247 -4.44 -18.85 10.66
CA ILE A 247 -5.88 -18.55 10.65
C ILE A 247 -6.44 -18.70 9.23
N ALA A 248 -5.74 -18.15 8.23
CA ALA A 248 -6.13 -18.25 6.83
C ALA A 248 -6.15 -19.71 6.35
N GLY A 249 -5.18 -20.52 6.74
CA GLY A 249 -5.15 -21.97 6.47
C GLY A 249 -6.40 -22.70 6.99
N ARG A 250 -6.78 -22.43 8.23
CA ARG A 250 -8.02 -23.00 8.83
C ARG A 250 -9.28 -22.54 8.07
N TYR A 251 -9.36 -21.28 7.64
CA TYR A 251 -10.46 -20.80 6.81
C TYR A 251 -10.47 -21.49 5.45
N SER A 252 -9.30 -21.64 4.82
CA SER A 252 -9.21 -22.27 3.50
C SER A 252 -9.61 -23.75 3.53
N GLU A 253 -9.22 -24.47 4.58
CA GLU A 253 -9.65 -25.87 4.80
C GLU A 253 -11.17 -25.97 5.01
N ALA A 254 -11.75 -25.11 5.85
CA ALA A 254 -13.17 -25.16 6.17
C ALA A 254 -14.10 -24.66 5.03
N LEU A 255 -13.61 -23.76 4.16
CA LEU A 255 -14.44 -23.07 3.16
C LEU A 255 -14.16 -23.52 1.72
N GLY A 256 -13.09 -24.29 1.47
CA GLY A 256 -12.65 -24.66 0.12
C GLY A 256 -13.70 -25.36 -0.74
N ASP A 257 -14.59 -26.15 -0.11
CA ASP A 257 -15.67 -26.86 -0.80
C ASP A 257 -16.92 -25.99 -1.07
N VAL A 258 -17.04 -24.84 -0.40
CA VAL A 258 -18.25 -24.00 -0.47
C VAL A 258 -18.06 -22.65 -1.17
N CYS A 259 -16.81 -22.20 -1.28
CA CYS A 259 -16.50 -20.96 -1.97
C CYS A 259 -15.05 -20.96 -2.51
N ARG A 260 -14.73 -20.03 -3.42
CA ARG A 260 -13.36 -19.88 -3.89
C ARG A 260 -12.57 -19.09 -2.83
N VAL A 261 -11.62 -19.77 -2.19
CA VAL A 261 -10.71 -19.21 -1.20
C VAL A 261 -9.48 -18.55 -1.85
N PRO A 262 -8.80 -17.60 -1.18
CA PRO A 262 -7.57 -17.01 -1.69
C PRO A 262 -6.47 -18.07 -1.78
N SER A 263 -5.72 -18.05 -2.88
CA SER A 263 -4.58 -18.95 -3.13
C SER A 263 -3.36 -18.09 -3.47
N PRO A 264 -2.26 -18.22 -2.74
CA PRO A 264 -1.03 -17.54 -3.07
C PRO A 264 -0.52 -17.94 -4.45
N THR A 265 -0.09 -16.97 -5.24
CA THR A 265 0.63 -17.24 -6.49
C THR A 265 1.96 -17.95 -6.19
N PRO A 266 2.40 -18.92 -7.01
CA PRO A 266 3.69 -19.58 -6.79
C PRO A 266 4.84 -18.60 -6.61
N GLY A 267 5.64 -18.79 -5.56
CA GLY A 267 6.73 -17.89 -5.18
C GLY A 267 6.32 -16.70 -4.31
N ASN A 268 5.02 -16.47 -4.09
CA ASN A 268 4.54 -15.43 -3.18
C ASN A 268 4.20 -16.00 -1.80
N THR A 269 4.48 -15.23 -0.74
CA THR A 269 3.77 -15.36 0.52
C THR A 269 2.54 -14.45 0.54
N HIS A 270 1.59 -14.73 1.43
CA HIS A 270 0.35 -13.96 1.55
C HIS A 270 0.12 -13.56 3.01
N VAL A 271 -0.18 -12.29 3.26
CA VAL A 271 -0.41 -11.77 4.62
C VAL A 271 -1.89 -11.62 4.97
N PHE A 272 -2.79 -11.91 4.04
CA PHE A 272 -4.25 -11.94 4.21
C PHE A 272 -4.82 -10.67 4.87
N THR A 273 -4.76 -9.57 4.15
CA THR A 273 -5.24 -8.26 4.62
C THR A 273 -6.19 -7.60 3.60
N PRO A 274 -7.48 -7.98 3.61
CA PRO A 274 -8.18 -9.02 4.40
C PRO A 274 -8.12 -10.43 3.78
N TYR A 275 -8.61 -11.45 4.52
CA TYR A 275 -8.91 -12.76 3.96
C TYR A 275 -10.19 -12.66 3.14
N THR A 276 -10.08 -12.72 1.82
CA THR A 276 -11.17 -12.45 0.88
C THR A 276 -11.56 -13.72 0.14
N VAL A 277 -12.84 -14.06 0.16
CA VAL A 277 -13.41 -15.19 -0.57
C VAL A 277 -14.30 -14.72 -1.71
N ARG A 278 -14.43 -15.54 -2.77
CA ARG A 278 -15.37 -15.32 -3.86
C ARG A 278 -16.47 -16.36 -3.80
N LEU A 279 -17.70 -15.90 -3.90
CA LEU A 279 -18.88 -16.80 -3.87
C LEU A 279 -20.01 -16.22 -4.72
N ASN A 280 -20.87 -17.11 -5.19
CA ASN A 280 -22.14 -16.73 -5.78
C ASN A 280 -23.11 -16.25 -4.69
N ASN A 281 -24.07 -15.40 -5.05
CA ASN A 281 -25.06 -14.86 -4.10
C ASN A 281 -24.44 -14.10 -2.91
N ARG A 282 -23.30 -13.39 -3.15
CA ARG A 282 -22.52 -12.62 -2.18
C ARG A 282 -23.40 -11.81 -1.23
N ASP A 283 -24.32 -11.01 -1.76
CA ASP A 283 -25.10 -10.05 -0.95
C ASP A 283 -26.04 -10.79 0.03
N ARG A 284 -26.65 -11.90 -0.40
CA ARG A 284 -27.47 -12.75 0.47
C ARG A 284 -26.64 -13.38 1.60
N VAL A 285 -25.46 -13.90 1.26
CA VAL A 285 -24.55 -14.49 2.27
C VAL A 285 -24.07 -13.44 3.26
N CYS A 286 -23.70 -12.25 2.78
CA CYS A 286 -23.32 -11.13 3.65
C CYS A 286 -24.45 -10.73 4.62
N ALA A 287 -25.70 -10.67 4.15
CA ALA A 287 -26.84 -10.38 5.02
C ALA A 287 -27.00 -11.45 6.12
N LEU A 288 -27.00 -12.73 5.75
CA LEU A 288 -27.13 -13.84 6.70
C LEU A 288 -25.99 -13.91 7.74
N LEU A 289 -24.77 -13.59 7.34
CA LEU A 289 -23.63 -13.56 8.28
C LEU A 289 -23.76 -12.39 9.27
N ARG A 290 -24.18 -11.21 8.80
CA ARG A 290 -24.43 -10.04 9.66
C ARG A 290 -25.54 -10.29 10.67
N GLU A 291 -26.65 -10.94 10.26
CA GLU A 291 -27.73 -11.36 11.16
C GLU A 291 -27.24 -12.28 12.28
N ARG A 292 -26.20 -13.07 12.01
CA ARG A 292 -25.55 -13.95 13.01
C ARG A 292 -24.43 -13.26 13.80
N GLY A 293 -24.24 -11.95 13.64
CA GLY A 293 -23.20 -11.19 14.34
C GLY A 293 -21.78 -11.46 13.80
N ILE A 294 -21.65 -12.06 12.61
CA ILE A 294 -20.34 -12.30 11.98
C ILE A 294 -19.99 -11.07 11.12
N PRO A 295 -18.89 -10.34 11.45
CA PRO A 295 -18.51 -9.16 10.72
C PRO A 295 -17.99 -9.52 9.33
N VAL A 296 -18.60 -8.94 8.30
CA VAL A 296 -18.19 -9.09 6.90
C VAL A 296 -18.26 -7.77 6.17
N ALA A 297 -17.34 -7.57 5.24
CA ALA A 297 -17.28 -6.39 4.38
C ALA A 297 -17.05 -6.81 2.91
N ILE A 298 -17.43 -5.93 1.99
CA ILE A 298 -17.23 -6.14 0.56
C ILE A 298 -16.15 -5.15 0.11
N TYR A 299 -15.02 -5.69 -0.33
CA TYR A 299 -13.89 -4.95 -0.88
C TYR A 299 -13.63 -5.43 -2.32
N TYR A 300 -14.17 -4.79 -3.40
CA TYR A 300 -14.97 -3.57 -3.34
C TYR A 300 -16.31 -3.82 -4.03
N PRO A 301 -17.36 -3.00 -3.78
CA PRO A 301 -18.66 -3.21 -4.41
C PRO A 301 -18.70 -2.80 -5.88
N ARG A 302 -17.78 -1.92 -6.32
CA ARG A 302 -17.66 -1.36 -7.67
C ARG A 302 -16.20 -1.16 -8.03
N CYS A 303 -15.89 -1.30 -9.33
CA CYS A 303 -14.63 -0.85 -9.88
C CYS A 303 -14.51 0.69 -9.85
N LEU A 304 -13.29 1.23 -9.84
CA LEU A 304 -13.06 2.66 -9.73
C LEU A 304 -13.61 3.45 -10.93
N HIS A 305 -13.47 2.91 -12.15
CA HIS A 305 -13.99 3.54 -13.36
C HIS A 305 -15.53 3.67 -13.38
N GLU A 306 -16.25 2.91 -12.54
CA GLU A 306 -17.69 3.00 -12.36
C GLU A 306 -18.12 4.02 -11.28
N GLN A 307 -17.15 4.58 -10.56
CA GLN A 307 -17.44 5.58 -9.54
C GLN A 307 -17.73 6.94 -10.19
N PRO A 308 -18.70 7.72 -9.68
CA PRO A 308 -19.04 9.02 -10.25
C PRO A 308 -17.86 9.96 -10.42
N ALA A 309 -16.91 9.95 -9.48
CA ALA A 309 -15.70 10.78 -9.52
C ALA A 309 -14.79 10.50 -10.72
N TYR A 310 -14.88 9.31 -11.32
CA TYR A 310 -14.04 8.87 -12.43
C TYR A 310 -14.80 8.70 -13.74
N SER A 311 -16.05 9.13 -13.82
CA SER A 311 -16.90 8.97 -15.02
C SER A 311 -16.27 9.56 -16.30
N ALA A 312 -15.50 10.63 -16.18
CA ALA A 312 -14.78 11.25 -17.31
C ALA A 312 -13.60 10.39 -17.81
N TYR A 313 -13.18 9.38 -17.06
CA TYR A 313 -12.05 8.48 -17.34
C TYR A 313 -12.54 7.04 -17.58
N ALA A 314 -13.87 6.85 -17.62
CA ALA A 314 -14.47 5.55 -17.88
C ALA A 314 -14.07 5.08 -19.28
N THR A 315 -13.65 3.84 -19.37
CA THR A 315 -13.39 3.16 -20.65
C THR A 315 -14.64 2.41 -21.08
N SER A 316 -14.82 2.25 -22.38
CA SER A 316 -15.87 1.37 -22.92
C SER A 316 -15.55 -0.13 -22.74
N LYS A 317 -14.33 -0.46 -22.27
CA LYS A 317 -13.94 -1.83 -21.97
C LYS A 317 -14.65 -2.28 -20.69
N SER A 318 -15.36 -3.41 -20.74
CA SER A 318 -15.81 -4.11 -19.56
C SER A 318 -14.62 -4.83 -18.92
N PHE A 319 -14.41 -4.63 -17.64
CA PHE A 319 -13.42 -5.39 -16.85
C PHE A 319 -14.08 -6.63 -16.27
N SER A 320 -13.35 -7.73 -16.20
CA SER A 320 -13.85 -9.08 -15.86
C SER A 320 -13.91 -9.38 -14.34
#